data_6dcd62dacb5f233d1959b80f1a046ad4
#
_entry.id   6dcd62dacb5f233d1959b80f1a046ad4
#
_cell.length_a   1.000
_cell.length_b   1.000
_cell.length_c   1.000
_cell.angle_alpha   90.00
_cell.angle_beta   90.00
_cell.angle_gamma   90.00
#
_symmetry.space_group_name_H-M   'P 1'
#
loop_
_entity.id
_entity.type
_entity.pdbx_description
1 polymer ?
#
loop_
_entity_poly.entity_id
_entity_poly.type
_entity_poly.pdbx_seq_one_letter_code
_entity_poly.pdbx_strand_id
1 'polypeptide(L)'
;KRIKRYNLKAKIIKSFHPIYEIDYKVDDRERFKNNLGLKSDPTILFFGLIRPYKGLDILINAVNRLKIKIPNLKVFIVGEPYTDLSNYLKKIKEYGLESSFIIHPNFVSKEDLSKYFLSSDLIVLPYKQATQSGILSLSMNFNLPAIVSSKGGLKDYIVEKETGYIVDPNEDEVALSIHSFFNNNMYDIMTKNISNHKKNFSWEEF
;
A
#
# COMPACT_ATOMS: atom_id res chain seq x y z
N LYS A 1 -17.33 18.54 0.95
CA LYS A 1 -17.82 19.54 -0.06
C LYS A 1 -19.20 19.21 -0.64
N ARG A 2 -19.60 17.95 -0.86
CA ARG A 2 -20.93 17.58 -1.40
C ARG A 2 -22.08 17.91 -0.41
N ILE A 3 -21.89 17.67 0.88
CA ILE A 3 -22.95 17.85 1.90
C ILE A 3 -23.33 19.34 2.08
N LYS A 4 -22.38 20.26 1.95
CA LYS A 4 -22.64 21.72 2.04
C LYS A 4 -23.61 22.25 0.97
N ARG A 5 -23.88 21.49 -0.11
CA ARG A 5 -24.87 21.86 -1.15
C ARG A 5 -26.34 21.73 -0.70
N TYR A 6 -26.60 21.01 0.38
CA TYR A 6 -27.95 20.68 0.82
C TYR A 6 -28.51 21.60 1.92
N ASN A 7 -27.79 22.68 2.27
CA ASN A 7 -28.21 23.69 3.27
C ASN A 7 -28.81 23.07 4.57
N LEU A 8 -28.14 22.01 5.06
CA LEU A 8 -28.58 21.27 6.22
C LEU A 8 -28.35 22.08 7.51
N LYS A 9 -29.40 22.20 8.36
CA LYS A 9 -29.27 22.73 9.73
C LYS A 9 -28.54 21.75 10.67
N ALA A 10 -28.20 20.54 10.22
CA ALA A 10 -27.53 19.51 11.00
C ALA A 10 -26.04 19.82 11.21
N LYS A 11 -25.54 19.51 12.41
CA LYS A 11 -24.11 19.55 12.71
C LYS A 11 -23.40 18.45 11.93
N ILE A 12 -22.41 18.83 11.13
CA ILE A 12 -21.59 17.89 10.36
C ILE A 12 -20.34 17.57 11.18
N ILE A 13 -20.18 16.32 11.58
CA ILE A 13 -18.99 15.80 12.24
C ILE A 13 -18.23 14.98 11.19
N LYS A 14 -16.93 15.29 10.96
CA LYS A 14 -16.02 14.48 10.16
C LYS A 14 -15.28 13.57 11.12
N SER A 15 -15.42 12.27 10.93
CA SER A 15 -14.63 11.28 11.64
C SER A 15 -13.85 10.43 10.66
N PHE A 16 -12.77 9.81 11.12
CA PHE A 16 -11.97 8.85 10.37
C PHE A 16 -12.54 7.44 10.59
N HIS A 17 -12.37 6.56 9.61
CA HIS A 17 -12.69 5.16 9.81
C HIS A 17 -11.65 4.57 10.77
N PRO A 18 -12.07 3.91 11.86
CA PRO A 18 -11.13 3.27 12.78
C PRO A 18 -10.29 2.20 12.09
N ILE A 19 -9.12 1.91 12.67
CA ILE A 19 -8.22 0.87 12.17
C ILE A 19 -8.85 -0.51 12.42
N TYR A 20 -8.73 -1.41 11.44
CA TYR A 20 -9.09 -2.80 11.63
C TYR A 20 -8.01 -3.48 12.50
N GLU A 21 -8.41 -4.00 13.64
CA GLU A 21 -7.53 -4.73 14.52
C GLU A 21 -7.47 -6.20 14.08
N ILE A 22 -6.28 -6.64 13.74
CA ILE A 22 -5.96 -8.02 13.39
C ILE A 22 -4.74 -8.40 14.23
N ASP A 23 -4.88 -9.46 15.02
CA ASP A 23 -3.78 -9.98 15.81
C ASP A 23 -2.70 -10.59 14.93
N TYR A 24 -1.45 -10.26 15.23
CA TYR A 24 -0.27 -10.83 14.57
C TYR A 24 0.93 -10.82 15.52
N LYS A 25 1.91 -11.68 15.23
CA LYS A 25 3.20 -11.69 15.94
C LYS A 25 4.26 -11.05 15.06
N VAL A 26 5.01 -10.11 15.60
CA VAL A 26 6.08 -9.40 14.87
C VAL A 26 7.16 -10.38 14.40
N ASP A 27 7.49 -11.37 15.21
CA ASP A 27 8.49 -12.42 14.91
C ASP A 27 8.13 -13.27 13.67
N ASP A 28 6.88 -13.23 13.22
CA ASP A 28 6.45 -13.92 12.00
C ASP A 28 7.04 -13.31 10.72
N ARG A 29 7.53 -12.07 10.75
CA ARG A 29 8.05 -11.37 9.57
C ARG A 29 9.19 -12.13 8.89
N GLU A 30 10.23 -12.47 9.61
CA GLU A 30 11.37 -13.22 9.04
C GLU A 30 10.94 -14.60 8.54
N ARG A 31 10.10 -15.27 9.31
CA ARG A 31 9.54 -16.57 8.92
C ARG A 31 8.78 -16.48 7.60
N PHE A 32 7.92 -15.47 7.42
CA PHE A 32 7.16 -15.29 6.19
C PHE A 32 8.05 -14.88 5.02
N LYS A 33 9.01 -13.97 5.22
CA LYS A 33 10.00 -13.62 4.17
C LYS A 33 10.78 -14.84 3.70
N ASN A 34 11.25 -15.66 4.62
CA ASN A 34 12.00 -16.89 4.31
C ASN A 34 11.13 -17.91 3.56
N ASN A 35 9.89 -18.15 4.01
CA ASN A 35 8.95 -19.08 3.36
C ASN A 35 8.58 -18.65 1.93
N LEU A 36 8.61 -17.35 1.66
CA LEU A 36 8.34 -16.79 0.33
C LEU A 36 9.60 -16.63 -0.52
N GLY A 37 10.77 -17.04 -0.02
CA GLY A 37 12.05 -16.94 -0.71
C GLY A 37 12.54 -15.50 -0.91
N LEU A 38 12.01 -14.54 -0.14
CA LEU A 38 12.32 -13.12 -0.30
C LEU A 38 13.63 -12.71 0.40
N LYS A 39 14.06 -13.46 1.41
CA LYS A 39 15.25 -13.13 2.22
C LYS A 39 15.24 -11.64 2.64
N SER A 40 16.27 -10.89 2.19
CA SER A 40 16.40 -9.45 2.41
C SER A 40 15.94 -8.59 1.24
N ASP A 41 15.30 -9.17 0.24
CA ASP A 41 14.87 -8.42 -0.95
C ASP A 41 13.88 -7.31 -0.59
N PRO A 42 14.08 -6.08 -1.09
CA PRO A 42 13.10 -5.01 -0.98
C PRO A 42 11.75 -5.45 -1.52
N THR A 43 10.68 -5.31 -0.73
CA THR A 43 9.39 -5.90 -1.09
C THR A 43 8.25 -4.89 -0.96
N ILE A 44 7.52 -4.71 -2.05
CA ILE A 44 6.32 -3.85 -2.14
C ILE A 44 5.07 -4.72 -2.17
N LEU A 45 4.02 -4.24 -1.53
CA LEU A 45 2.67 -4.81 -1.56
C LEU A 45 1.72 -3.91 -2.36
N PHE A 46 1.00 -4.49 -3.29
CA PHE A 46 -0.23 -3.97 -3.88
C PHE A 46 -1.36 -4.94 -3.52
N PHE A 47 -2.34 -4.48 -2.74
CA PHE A 47 -3.31 -5.38 -2.11
C PHE A 47 -4.77 -4.99 -2.37
N GLY A 48 -5.63 -6.02 -2.40
CA GLY A 48 -7.09 -5.93 -2.46
C GLY A 48 -7.64 -6.05 -3.88
N LEU A 49 -8.96 -5.90 -4.05
CA LEU A 49 -9.62 -6.07 -5.36
C LEU A 49 -8.88 -5.30 -6.45
N ILE A 50 -8.45 -6.00 -7.51
CA ILE A 50 -7.71 -5.38 -8.62
C ILE A 50 -8.71 -4.72 -9.56
N ARG A 51 -8.72 -3.38 -9.54
CA ARG A 51 -9.60 -2.53 -10.37
C ARG A 51 -8.79 -1.42 -11.05
N PRO A 52 -9.18 -0.94 -12.25
CA PRO A 52 -8.40 0.04 -13.00
C PRO A 52 -8.10 1.34 -12.23
N TYR A 53 -9.05 1.80 -11.40
CA TYR A 53 -8.87 3.04 -10.62
C TYR A 53 -7.80 2.92 -9.53
N LYS A 54 -7.40 1.70 -9.15
CA LYS A 54 -6.35 1.47 -8.14
C LYS A 54 -4.94 1.69 -8.64
N GLY A 55 -4.75 1.87 -9.95
CA GLY A 55 -3.49 2.32 -10.51
C GLY A 55 -2.39 1.25 -10.54
N LEU A 56 -2.73 -0.03 -10.73
CA LEU A 56 -1.74 -1.09 -10.92
C LEU A 56 -0.82 -0.80 -12.12
N ASP A 57 -1.35 -0.21 -13.17
CA ASP A 57 -0.60 0.24 -14.33
C ASP A 57 0.48 1.29 -13.98
N ILE A 58 0.15 2.21 -13.08
CA ILE A 58 1.09 3.22 -12.55
C ILE A 58 2.22 2.53 -11.78
N LEU A 59 1.89 1.57 -10.90
CA LEU A 59 2.91 0.82 -10.15
C LEU A 59 3.84 0.03 -11.07
N ILE A 60 3.31 -0.67 -12.08
CA ILE A 60 4.12 -1.43 -13.04
C ILE A 60 5.10 -0.50 -13.77
N ASN A 61 4.63 0.67 -14.22
CA ASN A 61 5.50 1.65 -14.87
C ASN A 61 6.57 2.21 -13.93
N ALA A 62 6.20 2.50 -12.67
CA ALA A 62 7.14 2.97 -11.65
C ALA A 62 8.25 1.93 -11.37
N VAL A 63 7.88 0.66 -11.26
CA VAL A 63 8.85 -0.44 -11.06
C VAL A 63 9.79 -0.57 -12.26
N ASN A 64 9.30 -0.42 -13.49
CA ASN A 64 10.16 -0.41 -14.68
C ASN A 64 11.23 0.70 -14.64
N ARG A 65 10.90 1.88 -14.09
CA ARG A 65 11.87 2.97 -13.90
C ARG A 65 12.92 2.66 -12.83
N LEU A 66 12.62 1.71 -11.95
CA LEU A 66 13.47 1.33 -10.80
C LEU A 66 14.32 0.08 -11.04
N LYS A 67 14.11 -0.67 -12.12
CA LYS A 67 14.74 -1.98 -12.34
C LYS A 67 16.27 -1.97 -12.30
N ILE A 68 16.91 -0.85 -12.66
CA ILE A 68 18.37 -0.69 -12.58
C ILE A 68 18.79 -0.21 -11.18
N LYS A 69 17.99 0.66 -10.56
CA LYS A 69 18.31 1.28 -9.26
C LYS A 69 18.05 0.33 -8.09
N ILE A 70 17.05 -0.54 -8.20
CA ILE A 70 16.68 -1.53 -7.18
C ILE A 70 16.44 -2.87 -7.89
N PRO A 71 17.51 -3.58 -8.34
CA PRO A 71 17.39 -4.75 -9.19
C PRO A 71 16.68 -5.94 -8.53
N ASN A 72 16.73 -6.03 -7.19
CA ASN A 72 16.11 -7.12 -6.43
C ASN A 72 14.69 -6.77 -5.94
N LEU A 73 14.10 -5.67 -6.40
CA LEU A 73 12.76 -5.26 -5.98
C LEU A 73 11.73 -6.33 -6.29
N LYS A 74 11.00 -6.76 -5.26
CA LYS A 74 9.86 -7.67 -5.36
C LYS A 74 8.56 -6.91 -5.16
N VAL A 75 7.54 -7.28 -5.92
CA VAL A 75 6.22 -6.66 -5.87
C VAL A 75 5.17 -7.75 -5.76
N PHE A 76 4.49 -7.81 -4.64
CA PHE A 76 3.29 -8.61 -4.49
C PHE A 76 2.09 -7.89 -5.10
N ILE A 77 1.41 -8.55 -6.02
CA ILE A 77 0.06 -8.19 -6.46
C ILE A 77 -0.89 -9.23 -5.89
N VAL A 78 -1.67 -8.84 -4.88
CA VAL A 78 -2.48 -9.77 -4.09
C VAL A 78 -3.93 -9.32 -4.05
N GLY A 79 -4.83 -10.19 -4.48
CA GLY A 79 -6.28 -9.96 -4.40
C GLY A 79 -7.03 -10.31 -5.67
N GLU A 80 -8.32 -10.43 -5.53
CA GLU A 80 -9.22 -10.86 -6.59
C GLU A 80 -9.31 -9.83 -7.73
N PRO A 81 -9.12 -10.25 -8.99
CA PRO A 81 -9.24 -9.38 -10.14
C PRO A 81 -10.72 -9.12 -10.51
N TYR A 82 -11.07 -7.85 -10.60
CA TYR A 82 -12.34 -7.36 -11.16
C TYR A 82 -12.15 -6.73 -12.54
N THR A 83 -11.06 -7.08 -13.21
CA THR A 83 -10.73 -6.71 -14.58
C THR A 83 -9.82 -7.77 -15.17
N ASP A 84 -9.76 -7.85 -16.47
CA ASP A 84 -8.79 -8.71 -17.14
C ASP A 84 -7.36 -8.26 -16.82
N LEU A 85 -6.53 -9.21 -16.39
CA LEU A 85 -5.12 -8.97 -16.05
C LEU A 85 -4.19 -9.05 -17.27
N SER A 86 -4.66 -9.51 -18.42
CA SER A 86 -3.83 -9.77 -19.61
C SER A 86 -2.95 -8.59 -19.99
N ASN A 87 -3.51 -7.38 -19.96
CA ASN A 87 -2.77 -6.18 -20.30
C ASN A 87 -1.65 -5.85 -19.29
N TYR A 88 -1.87 -6.11 -18.00
CA TYR A 88 -0.85 -5.93 -16.97
C TYR A 88 0.26 -6.97 -17.11
N LEU A 89 -0.10 -8.24 -17.31
CA LEU A 89 0.85 -9.34 -17.51
C LEU A 89 1.70 -9.13 -18.76
N LYS A 90 1.07 -8.73 -19.86
CA LYS A 90 1.76 -8.39 -21.11
C LYS A 90 2.79 -7.28 -20.85
N LYS A 91 2.42 -6.22 -20.15
CA LYS A 91 3.29 -5.10 -19.84
C LYS A 91 4.46 -5.49 -18.95
N ILE A 92 4.23 -6.32 -17.91
CA ILE A 92 5.26 -6.88 -17.05
C ILE A 92 6.30 -7.64 -17.89
N LYS A 93 5.83 -8.48 -18.84
CA LYS A 93 6.68 -9.24 -19.74
C LYS A 93 7.45 -8.34 -20.73
N GLU A 94 6.78 -7.35 -21.36
CA GLU A 94 7.42 -6.39 -22.26
C GLU A 94 8.55 -5.61 -21.58
N TYR A 95 8.44 -5.36 -20.28
CA TYR A 95 9.47 -4.69 -19.51
C TYR A 95 10.56 -5.63 -18.97
N GLY A 96 10.40 -6.97 -19.11
CA GLY A 96 11.32 -7.96 -18.55
C GLY A 96 11.30 -7.95 -17.02
N LEU A 97 10.13 -7.84 -16.40
CA LEU A 97 9.94 -7.69 -14.96
C LEU A 97 9.30 -8.93 -14.31
N GLU A 98 9.19 -10.07 -15.02
CA GLU A 98 8.53 -11.28 -14.53
C GLU A 98 9.13 -11.77 -13.21
N SER A 99 10.44 -11.66 -13.04
CA SER A 99 11.12 -12.04 -11.79
C SER A 99 10.86 -11.09 -10.62
N SER A 100 10.42 -9.86 -10.89
CA SER A 100 10.09 -8.86 -9.86
C SER A 100 8.66 -8.98 -9.34
N PHE A 101 7.72 -9.50 -10.14
CA PHE A 101 6.32 -9.55 -9.77
C PHE A 101 5.88 -10.95 -9.33
N ILE A 102 5.27 -11.02 -8.15
CA ILE A 102 4.67 -12.22 -7.57
C ILE A 102 3.17 -11.96 -7.47
N ILE A 103 2.37 -12.69 -8.28
CA ILE A 103 0.95 -12.40 -8.48
C ILE A 103 0.11 -13.51 -7.85
N HIS A 104 -0.73 -13.14 -6.88
CA HIS A 104 -1.70 -14.00 -6.24
C HIS A 104 -3.12 -13.47 -6.50
N PRO A 105 -3.75 -13.84 -7.63
CA PRO A 105 -4.98 -13.23 -8.12
C PRO A 105 -6.23 -13.88 -7.50
N ASN A 106 -6.20 -14.11 -6.18
CA ASN A 106 -7.27 -14.76 -5.45
C ASN A 106 -7.66 -13.96 -4.21
N PHE A 107 -8.85 -14.23 -3.70
CA PHE A 107 -9.25 -13.75 -2.39
C PHE A 107 -8.27 -14.27 -1.31
N VAL A 108 -7.90 -13.41 -0.39
CA VAL A 108 -7.03 -13.74 0.75
C VAL A 108 -7.87 -13.76 2.01
N SER A 109 -7.83 -14.86 2.74
CA SER A 109 -8.50 -15.01 4.02
C SER A 109 -7.91 -14.06 5.08
N LYS A 110 -8.67 -13.82 6.16
CA LYS A 110 -8.19 -12.98 7.29
C LYS A 110 -6.93 -13.57 7.93
N GLU A 111 -6.84 -14.88 7.98
CA GLU A 111 -5.73 -15.64 8.55
C GLU A 111 -4.44 -15.49 7.73
N ASP A 112 -4.58 -15.36 6.40
CA ASP A 112 -3.44 -15.23 5.48
C ASP A 112 -2.98 -13.78 5.25
N LEU A 113 -3.75 -12.78 5.72
CA LEU A 113 -3.39 -11.37 5.52
C LEU A 113 -2.01 -11.05 6.08
N SER A 114 -1.72 -11.51 7.29
CA SER A 114 -0.45 -11.23 7.98
C SER A 114 0.77 -11.67 7.17
N LYS A 115 0.66 -12.78 6.41
CA LYS A 115 1.73 -13.27 5.54
C LYS A 115 2.20 -12.20 4.53
N TYR A 116 1.29 -11.50 3.87
CA TYR A 116 1.64 -10.50 2.86
C TYR A 116 2.05 -9.17 3.48
N PHE A 117 1.32 -8.70 4.49
CA PHE A 117 1.60 -7.43 5.13
C PHE A 117 2.92 -7.45 5.90
N LEU A 118 3.21 -8.52 6.65
CA LEU A 118 4.47 -8.66 7.38
C LEU A 118 5.66 -8.94 6.46
N SER A 119 5.48 -9.65 5.33
CA SER A 119 6.58 -9.90 4.39
C SER A 119 6.98 -8.68 3.57
N SER A 120 6.15 -7.63 3.57
CA SER A 120 6.40 -6.43 2.78
C SER A 120 7.08 -5.34 3.59
N ASP A 121 7.83 -4.48 2.91
CA ASP A 121 8.48 -3.31 3.49
C ASP A 121 7.66 -2.03 3.27
N LEU A 122 6.83 -2.03 2.24
CA LEU A 122 6.08 -0.86 1.80
C LEU A 122 4.80 -1.29 1.10
N ILE A 123 3.69 -0.60 1.35
CA ILE A 123 2.48 -0.75 0.53
C ILE A 123 2.34 0.46 -0.40
N VAL A 124 1.93 0.22 -1.65
CA VAL A 124 1.76 1.29 -2.64
C VAL A 124 0.32 1.31 -3.14
N LEU A 125 -0.37 2.43 -2.92
CA LEU A 125 -1.77 2.66 -3.24
C LEU A 125 -1.92 3.85 -4.20
N PRO A 126 -1.53 3.74 -5.49
CA PRO A 126 -1.45 4.85 -6.43
C PRO A 126 -2.81 5.09 -7.09
N TYR A 127 -3.85 5.22 -6.25
CA TYR A 127 -5.23 5.28 -6.71
C TYR A 127 -5.51 6.53 -7.55
N LYS A 128 -6.05 6.35 -8.74
CA LYS A 128 -6.50 7.44 -9.64
C LYS A 128 -7.71 8.18 -9.06
N GLN A 129 -8.53 7.46 -8.29
CA GLN A 129 -9.70 7.98 -7.58
C GLN A 129 -9.85 7.23 -6.25
N ALA A 130 -10.17 7.93 -5.18
CA ALA A 130 -10.43 7.33 -3.88
C ALA A 130 -11.43 8.17 -3.07
N THR A 131 -12.14 7.50 -2.17
CA THR A 131 -12.88 8.14 -1.07
C THR A 131 -12.17 7.81 0.24
N GLN A 132 -12.10 6.53 0.57
CA GLN A 132 -11.40 5.94 1.71
C GLN A 132 -10.81 4.60 1.29
N SER A 133 -9.91 4.02 2.10
CA SER A 133 -9.32 2.72 1.82
C SER A 133 -9.18 1.89 3.09
N GLY A 134 -9.96 0.82 3.20
CA GLY A 134 -9.76 -0.19 4.24
C GLY A 134 -8.39 -0.85 4.18
N ILE A 135 -7.76 -0.88 2.99
CA ILE A 135 -6.41 -1.42 2.81
C ILE A 135 -5.37 -0.55 3.52
N LEU A 136 -5.54 0.78 3.51
CA LEU A 136 -4.66 1.69 4.24
C LEU A 136 -4.84 1.52 5.75
N SER A 137 -6.07 1.33 6.22
CA SER A 137 -6.34 0.99 7.63
C SER A 137 -5.66 -0.31 8.03
N LEU A 138 -5.70 -1.34 7.18
CA LEU A 138 -4.95 -2.59 7.40
C LEU A 138 -3.44 -2.36 7.44
N SER A 139 -2.87 -1.55 6.53
CA SER A 139 -1.42 -1.28 6.56
C SER A 139 -0.99 -0.63 7.86
N MET A 140 -1.79 0.30 8.39
CA MET A 140 -1.53 0.92 9.68
C MET A 140 -1.61 -0.08 10.83
N ASN A 141 -2.54 -1.06 10.79
CA ASN A 141 -2.58 -2.13 11.79
C ASN A 141 -1.25 -2.89 11.85
N PHE A 142 -0.71 -3.26 10.69
CA PHE A 142 0.58 -3.96 10.57
C PHE A 142 1.80 -3.05 10.68
N ASN A 143 1.64 -1.77 11.00
CA ASN A 143 2.69 -0.75 11.02
C ASN A 143 3.47 -0.67 9.69
N LEU A 144 2.84 -1.01 8.57
CA LEU A 144 3.46 -1.04 7.25
C LEU A 144 3.42 0.35 6.62
N PRO A 145 4.57 0.97 6.31
CA PRO A 145 4.65 2.26 5.61
C PRO A 145 3.90 2.26 4.28
N ALA A 146 3.34 3.40 3.91
CA ALA A 146 2.51 3.49 2.71
C ALA A 146 2.91 4.64 1.78
N ILE A 147 2.92 4.39 0.47
CA ILE A 147 2.85 5.43 -0.56
C ILE A 147 1.40 5.49 -1.03
N VAL A 148 0.76 6.64 -0.84
CA VAL A 148 -0.64 6.84 -1.20
C VAL A 148 -0.81 7.98 -2.19
N SER A 149 -1.82 7.89 -3.04
CA SER A 149 -2.15 9.01 -3.91
C SER A 149 -2.76 10.19 -3.13
N SER A 150 -2.51 11.40 -3.63
CA SER A 150 -3.11 12.65 -3.14
C SER A 150 -4.63 12.71 -3.30
N LYS A 151 -5.22 11.73 -3.99
CA LYS A 151 -6.67 11.69 -4.32
C LYS A 151 -7.52 11.19 -3.15
N GLY A 152 -8.60 11.89 -2.89
CA GLY A 152 -9.59 11.52 -1.87
C GLY A 152 -9.06 11.65 -0.43
N GLY A 153 -9.50 10.74 0.44
CA GLY A 153 -9.20 10.75 1.88
C GLY A 153 -7.99 9.93 2.30
N LEU A 154 -7.22 9.34 1.37
CA LEU A 154 -6.04 8.53 1.72
C LEU A 154 -4.98 9.35 2.46
N LYS A 155 -4.73 10.56 1.97
CA LYS A 155 -3.75 11.48 2.55
C LYS A 155 -4.06 11.88 4.00
N ASP A 156 -5.30 11.79 4.42
CA ASP A 156 -5.72 12.20 5.77
C ASP A 156 -5.17 11.24 6.86
N TYR A 157 -4.67 10.05 6.47
CA TYR A 157 -4.09 9.04 7.35
C TYR A 157 -2.55 9.07 7.39
N ILE A 158 -1.91 9.83 6.51
CA ILE A 158 -0.46 9.84 6.34
C ILE A 158 0.12 11.17 6.87
N VAL A 159 1.15 11.06 7.68
CA VAL A 159 2.06 12.16 7.99
C VAL A 159 3.22 12.06 7.02
N GLU A 160 3.30 13.05 6.10
CA GLU A 160 4.25 13.07 4.98
C GLU A 160 5.70 12.88 5.47
N LYS A 161 6.40 11.88 4.90
CA LYS A 161 7.78 11.47 5.23
C LYS A 161 8.00 10.90 6.63
N GLU A 162 6.96 10.87 7.47
CA GLU A 162 7.04 10.28 8.81
C GLU A 162 6.38 8.91 8.88
N THR A 163 5.20 8.74 8.25
CA THR A 163 4.47 7.46 8.22
C THR A 163 4.29 6.92 6.80
N GLY A 164 4.69 7.68 5.80
CA GLY A 164 4.58 7.34 4.39
C GLY A 164 4.79 8.54 3.49
N TYR A 165 4.40 8.40 2.22
CA TYR A 165 4.48 9.46 1.21
C TYR A 165 3.12 9.70 0.55
N ILE A 166 2.85 10.97 0.25
CA ILE A 166 1.65 11.40 -0.48
C ILE A 166 2.10 11.89 -1.86
N VAL A 167 1.64 11.23 -2.92
CA VAL A 167 2.09 11.48 -4.30
C VAL A 167 0.92 11.75 -5.24
N ASP A 168 1.14 12.44 -6.32
CA ASP A 168 0.21 12.37 -7.43
C ASP A 168 0.28 10.98 -8.11
N PRO A 169 -0.87 10.42 -8.56
CA PRO A 169 -0.90 9.08 -9.12
C PRO A 169 -0.32 9.04 -10.54
N ASN A 170 0.98 9.22 -10.64
CA ASN A 170 1.78 9.05 -11.84
C ASN A 170 3.04 8.23 -11.53
N GLU A 171 3.59 7.61 -12.55
CA GLU A 171 4.72 6.69 -12.40
C GLU A 171 6.01 7.34 -11.92
N ASP A 172 6.23 8.62 -12.21
CA ASP A 172 7.46 9.33 -11.82
C ASP A 172 7.49 9.59 -10.33
N GLU A 173 6.41 10.15 -9.77
CA GLU A 173 6.32 10.41 -8.33
C GLU A 173 6.29 9.14 -7.51
N VAL A 174 5.57 8.11 -7.97
CA VAL A 174 5.55 6.79 -7.32
C VAL A 174 6.96 6.19 -7.33
N ALA A 175 7.68 6.21 -8.45
CA ALA A 175 9.04 5.69 -8.54
C ALA A 175 10.01 6.46 -7.65
N LEU A 176 9.95 7.80 -7.64
CA LEU A 176 10.80 8.63 -6.79
C LEU A 176 10.59 8.33 -5.31
N SER A 177 9.34 8.18 -4.88
CA SER A 177 9.03 7.88 -3.47
C SER A 177 9.45 6.48 -3.06
N ILE A 178 9.27 5.46 -3.92
CA ILE A 178 9.79 4.11 -3.69
C ILE A 178 11.33 4.15 -3.56
N HIS A 179 12.00 4.82 -4.49
CA HIS A 179 13.45 4.95 -4.44
C HIS A 179 13.91 5.66 -3.16
N SER A 180 13.28 6.77 -2.79
CA SER A 180 13.60 7.51 -1.57
C SER A 180 13.42 6.66 -0.32
N PHE A 181 12.35 5.87 -0.24
CA PHE A 181 12.07 4.97 0.87
C PHE A 181 13.20 3.95 1.09
N PHE A 182 13.59 3.22 0.05
CA PHE A 182 14.60 2.18 0.17
C PHE A 182 16.01 2.74 0.28
N ASN A 183 16.35 3.79 -0.48
CA ASN A 183 17.68 4.40 -0.46
C ASN A 183 18.03 5.04 0.89
N ASN A 184 17.02 5.56 1.59
CA ASN A 184 17.20 6.21 2.90
C ASN A 184 16.87 5.26 4.08
N ASN A 185 16.66 3.98 3.84
CA ASN A 185 16.34 2.96 4.87
C ASN A 185 15.21 3.37 5.81
N MET A 186 14.09 3.87 5.24
CA MET A 186 13.01 4.48 6.00
C MET A 186 12.11 3.50 6.75
N TYR A 187 12.25 2.19 6.55
CA TYR A 187 11.34 1.17 7.09
C TYR A 187 11.19 1.27 8.61
N ASP A 188 12.27 1.16 9.37
CA ASP A 188 12.21 1.10 10.85
C ASP A 188 11.69 2.41 11.44
N ILE A 189 12.13 3.54 10.87
CA ILE A 189 11.70 4.88 11.31
C ILE A 189 10.19 5.03 11.11
N MET A 190 9.71 4.75 9.91
CA MET A 190 8.28 4.90 9.58
C MET A 190 7.41 3.89 10.33
N THR A 191 7.84 2.64 10.48
CA THR A 191 7.14 1.61 11.25
C THR A 191 6.92 2.04 12.70
N LYS A 192 7.96 2.60 13.35
CA LYS A 192 7.88 3.14 14.70
C LYS A 192 6.91 4.33 14.77
N ASN A 193 6.99 5.24 13.82
CA ASN A 193 6.11 6.41 13.76
C ASN A 193 4.65 6.00 13.56
N ILE A 194 4.36 5.02 12.68
CA ILE A 194 3.02 4.49 12.45
C ILE A 194 2.47 3.88 13.75
N SER A 195 3.28 3.13 14.50
CA SER A 195 2.88 2.52 15.77
C SER A 195 2.37 3.55 16.79
N ASN A 196 2.92 4.75 16.76
CA ASN A 196 2.44 5.87 17.59
C ASN A 196 1.23 6.57 16.96
N HIS A 197 1.31 6.87 15.68
CA HIS A 197 0.29 7.63 14.94
C HIS A 197 -1.06 6.92 14.86
N LYS A 198 -1.07 5.59 14.71
CA LYS A 198 -2.29 4.80 14.56
C LYS A 198 -3.22 4.85 15.78
N LYS A 199 -2.70 5.20 16.97
CA LYS A 199 -3.52 5.38 18.17
C LYS A 199 -4.61 6.44 17.99
N ASN A 200 -4.37 7.45 17.16
CA ASN A 200 -5.34 8.49 16.83
C ASN A 200 -6.53 8.00 15.97
N PHE A 201 -6.51 6.73 15.56
CA PHE A 201 -7.53 6.11 14.72
C PHE A 201 -8.10 4.84 15.38
N SER A 202 -7.98 4.72 16.70
CA SER A 202 -8.58 3.62 17.46
C SER A 202 -10.11 3.75 17.52
N TRP A 203 -10.78 2.68 17.89
CA TRP A 203 -12.23 2.69 18.15
C TRP A 203 -12.62 3.57 19.35
N GLU A 204 -11.69 3.79 20.27
CA GLU A 204 -11.88 4.63 21.46
C GLU A 204 -11.94 6.13 21.10
N GLU A 205 -11.25 6.53 20.03
CA GLU A 205 -11.21 7.90 19.50
C GLU A 205 -12.35 8.18 18.50
N PHE A 206 -13.13 7.17 18.08
CA PHE A 206 -14.24 7.28 17.15
C PHE A 206 -15.54 7.65 17.86
#